data_c631436050996c14d34f4c3a22c7f229
#
_entry.id   c631436050996c14d34f4c3a22c7f229
#
_cell.length_a   1.000
_cell.length_b   1.000
_cell.length_c   1.000
_cell.angle_alpha   90.00
_cell.angle_beta   90.00
_cell.angle_gamma   90.00
#
_symmetry.space_group_name_H-M   'P 1'
#
loop_
_entity.id
_entity.type
_entity.pdbx_description
1 polymer ?
#
loop_
_entity_poly.entity_id
_entity_poly.type
_entity_poly.pdbx_seq_one_letter_code
_entity_poly.pdbx_strand_id
1 'polypeptide(L)'
;MKIVHSSAKAAKLQQLPQAVVAFSRDFDAGQLLAPHSHPRGQLLYAAEGVMQVRTPHGLWVIPPQRALWVPSELEHEIRMLSEVHLRTLYIRRQESRQIGEACRLLEVSPLLRELILALLKESADYDIKARGGHLAQLILSEIHGAAAIPVAIPWPSDRRLVAICEAIVGNPGSLNSLEQWADRKSTRLNSSHVD
;
A
#
# COMPACT_ATOMS: atom_id res chain seq x y z
N MET A 1 3.47 18.87 -2.01
CA MET A 1 2.87 17.58 -1.64
C MET A 1 1.54 17.87 -0.94
N LYS A 2 0.42 17.32 -1.41
CA LYS A 2 -0.91 17.51 -0.83
C LYS A 2 -1.25 16.30 0.03
N ILE A 3 -1.39 16.51 1.35
CA ILE A 3 -1.77 15.44 2.29
C ILE A 3 -3.28 15.22 2.18
N VAL A 4 -3.69 13.97 2.06
CA VAL A 4 -5.08 13.52 2.08
C VAL A 4 -5.27 12.51 3.22
N HIS A 5 -6.47 12.46 3.77
CA HIS A 5 -6.80 11.51 4.84
C HIS A 5 -7.70 10.38 4.30
N SER A 6 -7.75 9.28 5.04
CA SER A 6 -8.72 8.22 4.78
C SER A 6 -10.13 8.80 4.77
N SER A 7 -10.96 8.37 3.83
CA SER A 7 -12.32 8.91 3.70
C SER A 7 -13.26 8.30 4.74
N ALA A 8 -14.28 9.08 5.16
CA ALA A 8 -15.35 8.58 6.02
C ALA A 8 -16.05 7.33 5.43
N LYS A 9 -16.12 7.24 4.09
CA LYS A 9 -16.62 6.05 3.39
C LYS A 9 -15.73 4.84 3.65
N ALA A 10 -14.41 4.97 3.51
CA ALA A 10 -13.46 3.89 3.79
C ALA A 10 -13.56 3.41 5.26
N ALA A 11 -13.71 4.33 6.22
CA ALA A 11 -13.86 3.99 7.62
C ALA A 11 -15.14 3.15 7.90
N LYS A 12 -16.26 3.47 7.26
CA LYS A 12 -17.50 2.69 7.37
C LYS A 12 -17.35 1.27 6.84
N LEU A 13 -16.58 1.08 5.76
CA LEU A 13 -16.35 -0.22 5.14
C LEU A 13 -15.61 -1.20 6.07
N GLN A 14 -14.83 -0.68 7.03
CA GLN A 14 -14.08 -1.50 8.00
C GLN A 14 -15.02 -2.30 8.94
N GLN A 15 -16.26 -1.87 9.12
CA GLN A 15 -17.21 -2.44 10.07
C GLN A 15 -18.21 -3.43 9.44
N LEU A 16 -18.19 -3.57 8.12
CA LEU A 16 -19.11 -4.45 7.41
C LEU A 16 -18.81 -5.94 7.68
N PRO A 17 -19.82 -6.83 7.72
CA PRO A 17 -19.62 -8.25 7.99
C PRO A 17 -19.04 -9.05 6.81
N GLN A 18 -19.08 -8.49 5.59
CA GLN A 18 -18.59 -9.16 4.37
C GLN A 18 -17.12 -9.50 4.47
N ALA A 19 -16.73 -10.68 3.98
CA ALA A 19 -15.34 -11.16 4.00
C ALA A 19 -14.39 -10.25 3.21
N VAL A 20 -14.84 -9.77 2.05
CA VAL A 20 -14.09 -8.85 1.16
C VAL A 20 -14.99 -7.68 0.81
N VAL A 21 -14.49 -6.46 0.95
CA VAL A 21 -15.19 -5.24 0.54
C VAL A 21 -14.30 -4.46 -0.42
N ALA A 22 -14.84 -4.14 -1.60
CA ALA A 22 -14.11 -3.38 -2.61
C ALA A 22 -14.35 -1.86 -2.42
N PHE A 23 -13.30 -1.08 -2.66
CA PHE A 23 -13.34 0.36 -2.63
C PHE A 23 -12.48 0.95 -3.75
N SER A 24 -12.96 2.01 -4.38
CA SER A 24 -12.22 2.73 -5.41
C SER A 24 -12.07 4.19 -5.04
N ARG A 25 -10.91 4.73 -5.37
CA ARG A 25 -10.60 6.15 -5.24
C ARG A 25 -9.51 6.52 -6.24
N ASP A 26 -9.68 7.68 -6.88
CA ASP A 26 -8.69 8.23 -7.78
C ASP A 26 -7.92 9.35 -7.07
N PHE A 27 -6.65 9.47 -7.40
CA PHE A 27 -5.71 10.39 -6.77
C PHE A 27 -4.85 11.07 -7.83
N ASP A 28 -4.56 12.34 -7.60
CA ASP A 28 -3.61 13.10 -8.40
C ASP A 28 -2.16 12.73 -8.05
N ALA A 29 -1.24 12.98 -8.99
CA ALA A 29 0.19 12.87 -8.74
C ALA A 29 0.64 13.73 -7.55
N GLY A 30 1.55 13.21 -6.74
CA GLY A 30 2.12 13.89 -5.58
C GLY A 30 1.20 13.96 -4.35
N GLN A 31 0.00 13.37 -4.39
CA GLN A 31 -0.82 13.21 -3.18
C GLN A 31 -0.20 12.19 -2.24
N LEU A 32 -0.38 12.42 -0.94
CA LEU A 32 0.06 11.55 0.14
C LEU A 32 -1.14 11.19 1.01
N LEU A 33 -1.48 9.91 1.07
CA LEU A 33 -2.36 9.37 2.08
C LEU A 33 -1.53 9.13 3.35
N ALA A 34 -1.80 9.95 4.37
CA ALA A 34 -1.04 9.99 5.61
C ALA A 34 -0.96 8.62 6.31
N PRO A 35 0.05 8.38 7.17
CA PRO A 35 0.16 7.14 7.92
C PRO A 35 -1.13 6.80 8.64
N HIS A 36 -1.61 5.58 8.46
CA HIS A 36 -2.82 5.06 9.07
C HIS A 36 -2.78 3.53 9.15
N SER A 37 -3.63 2.97 9.99
CA SER A 37 -3.89 1.54 10.07
C SER A 37 -5.40 1.27 10.12
N HIS A 38 -5.79 0.04 9.91
CA HIS A 38 -7.19 -0.38 9.99
C HIS A 38 -7.30 -1.88 10.31
N PRO A 39 -8.44 -2.33 10.87
CA PRO A 39 -8.60 -3.70 11.39
C PRO A 39 -8.68 -4.77 10.29
N ARG A 40 -8.91 -4.39 9.04
CA ARG A 40 -8.94 -5.31 7.91
C ARG A 40 -7.58 -5.35 7.22
N GLY A 41 -7.21 -6.52 6.69
CA GLY A 41 -6.13 -6.58 5.71
C GLY A 41 -6.51 -5.83 4.44
N GLN A 42 -5.54 -5.36 3.70
CA GLN A 42 -5.78 -4.57 2.49
C GLN A 42 -4.97 -5.08 1.30
N LEU A 43 -5.63 -5.27 0.18
CA LEU A 43 -4.97 -5.45 -1.10
C LEU A 43 -5.00 -4.09 -1.84
N LEU A 44 -3.85 -3.46 -1.97
CA LEU A 44 -3.66 -2.19 -2.69
C LEU A 44 -3.33 -2.49 -4.14
N TYR A 45 -4.28 -2.29 -5.04
CA TYR A 45 -4.12 -2.49 -6.48
C TYR A 45 -4.24 -1.15 -7.21
N ALA A 46 -3.20 -0.78 -7.97
CA ALA A 46 -3.25 0.33 -8.91
C ALA A 46 -3.72 -0.20 -10.28
N ALA A 47 -4.95 0.12 -10.66
CA ALA A 47 -5.43 -0.21 -12.01
C ALA A 47 -4.64 0.57 -13.06
N GLU A 48 -4.31 1.82 -12.74
CA GLU A 48 -3.47 2.72 -13.52
C GLU A 48 -2.60 3.54 -12.55
N GLY A 49 -1.46 3.99 -13.05
CA GLY A 49 -0.52 4.80 -12.30
C GLY A 49 0.43 3.99 -11.42
N VAL A 50 1.29 4.69 -10.71
CA VAL A 50 2.33 4.13 -9.83
C VAL A 50 2.18 4.74 -8.44
N MET A 51 2.14 3.90 -7.43
CA MET A 51 2.13 4.34 -6.04
C MET A 51 3.29 3.71 -5.25
N GLN A 52 3.69 4.39 -4.20
CA GLN A 52 4.68 3.95 -3.23
C GLN A 52 4.00 3.75 -1.90
N VAL A 53 4.24 2.62 -1.26
CA VAL A 53 3.73 2.31 0.07
C VAL A 53 4.89 2.14 1.03
N ARG A 54 4.84 2.86 2.15
CA ARG A 54 5.80 2.74 3.24
C ARG A 54 5.13 2.09 4.45
N THR A 55 5.83 1.18 5.08
CA THR A 55 5.47 0.58 6.37
C THR A 55 6.70 0.57 7.28
N PRO A 56 6.59 0.24 8.56
CA PRO A 56 7.76 0.05 9.43
C PRO A 56 8.74 -1.03 8.93
N HIS A 57 8.29 -1.95 8.08
CA HIS A 57 9.08 -3.09 7.61
C HIS A 57 9.68 -2.93 6.22
N GLY A 58 9.32 -1.88 5.49
CA GLY A 58 9.86 -1.68 4.15
C GLY A 58 9.14 -0.66 3.30
N LEU A 59 9.68 -0.48 2.11
CA LEU A 59 9.16 0.38 1.07
C LEU A 59 8.87 -0.46 -0.18
N TRP A 60 7.68 -0.28 -0.72
CA TRP A 60 7.25 -0.94 -1.96
C TRP A 60 6.85 0.10 -3.00
N VAL A 61 7.27 -0.12 -4.23
CA VAL A 61 6.75 0.60 -5.40
C VAL A 61 5.81 -0.33 -6.13
N ILE A 62 4.58 0.12 -6.35
CA ILE A 62 3.51 -0.68 -6.95
C ILE A 62 3.20 -0.10 -8.32
N PRO A 63 3.70 -0.72 -9.40
CA PRO A 63 3.36 -0.36 -10.78
C PRO A 63 1.98 -0.93 -11.15
N PRO A 64 1.43 -0.54 -12.32
CA PRO A 64 0.20 -1.14 -12.84
C PRO A 64 0.27 -2.67 -12.89
N GLN A 65 -0.87 -3.32 -12.74
CA GLN A 65 -1.02 -4.80 -12.73
C GLN A 65 -0.30 -5.51 -11.58
N ARG A 66 0.12 -4.77 -10.55
CA ARG A 66 0.66 -5.32 -9.30
C ARG A 66 -0.18 -4.83 -8.13
N ALA A 67 -0.23 -5.63 -7.10
CA ALA A 67 -0.91 -5.28 -5.86
C ALA A 67 -0.02 -5.54 -4.65
N LEU A 68 -0.11 -4.69 -3.64
CA LEU A 68 0.54 -4.94 -2.37
C LEU A 68 -0.51 -5.48 -1.39
N TRP A 69 -0.22 -6.64 -0.82
CA TRP A 69 -0.88 -7.13 0.36
C TRP A 69 -0.33 -6.43 1.60
N VAL A 70 -1.20 -5.80 2.38
CA VAL A 70 -0.91 -5.18 3.66
C VAL A 70 -1.75 -5.88 4.73
N PRO A 71 -1.12 -6.52 5.74
CA PRO A 71 -1.85 -7.19 6.83
C PRO A 71 -2.71 -6.24 7.66
N SER A 72 -3.67 -6.81 8.40
CA SER A 72 -4.49 -6.09 9.38
C SER A 72 -3.63 -5.36 10.39
N GLU A 73 -4.04 -4.17 10.82
CA GLU A 73 -3.42 -3.32 11.87
C GLU A 73 -2.01 -2.81 11.54
N LEU A 74 -1.45 -3.14 10.37
CA LEU A 74 -0.14 -2.63 9.99
C LEU A 74 -0.25 -1.18 9.53
N GLU A 75 0.48 -0.29 10.21
CA GLU A 75 0.56 1.11 9.82
C GLU A 75 1.24 1.25 8.44
N HIS A 76 0.64 2.04 7.57
CA HIS A 76 1.16 2.30 6.25
C HIS A 76 0.77 3.68 5.73
N GLU A 77 1.64 4.21 4.89
CA GLU A 77 1.52 5.49 4.18
C GLU A 77 1.56 5.21 2.67
N ILE A 78 0.76 5.94 1.90
CA ILE A 78 0.72 5.76 0.44
C ILE A 78 1.01 7.09 -0.26
N ARG A 79 2.06 7.13 -1.07
CA ARG A 79 2.41 8.26 -1.93
C ARG A 79 2.08 7.94 -3.37
N MET A 80 1.39 8.84 -4.04
CA MET A 80 1.07 8.74 -5.46
C MET A 80 2.22 9.34 -6.29
N LEU A 81 2.92 8.48 -7.05
CA LEU A 81 4.05 8.91 -7.90
C LEU A 81 3.58 9.45 -9.25
N SER A 82 2.39 9.06 -9.68
CA SER A 82 1.66 9.59 -10.83
C SER A 82 0.20 9.79 -10.46
N GLU A 83 -0.67 10.12 -11.41
CA GLU A 83 -2.11 9.92 -11.26
C GLU A 83 -2.37 8.42 -11.04
N VAL A 84 -3.20 8.08 -10.04
CA VAL A 84 -3.44 6.69 -9.63
C VAL A 84 -4.93 6.40 -9.55
N HIS A 85 -5.36 5.38 -10.29
CA HIS A 85 -6.68 4.80 -10.13
C HIS A 85 -6.61 3.63 -9.15
N LEU A 86 -6.75 3.94 -7.86
CA LEU A 86 -6.70 2.95 -6.79
C LEU A 86 -7.98 2.11 -6.77
N ARG A 87 -7.81 0.79 -6.82
CA ARG A 87 -8.85 -0.21 -6.62
C ARG A 87 -8.40 -1.11 -5.48
N THR A 88 -8.99 -0.95 -4.33
CA THR A 88 -8.53 -1.65 -3.13
C THR A 88 -9.59 -2.62 -2.60
N LEU A 89 -9.12 -3.69 -1.98
CA LEU A 89 -9.95 -4.63 -1.26
C LEU A 89 -9.61 -4.58 0.23
N TYR A 90 -10.63 -4.44 1.06
CA TYR A 90 -10.54 -4.62 2.50
C TYR A 90 -10.99 -6.03 2.84
N ILE A 91 -10.11 -6.82 3.43
CA ILE A 91 -10.33 -8.24 3.73
C ILE A 91 -10.47 -8.41 5.24
N ARG A 92 -11.57 -9.03 5.66
CA ARG A 92 -11.86 -9.23 7.07
C ARG A 92 -10.72 -9.96 7.78
N ARG A 93 -10.46 -9.65 9.05
CA ARG A 93 -9.31 -10.11 9.82
C ARG A 93 -9.13 -11.63 9.81
N GLN A 94 -10.23 -12.39 9.83
CA GLN A 94 -10.19 -13.85 9.80
C GLN A 94 -9.55 -14.38 8.52
N GLU A 95 -9.99 -13.88 7.36
CA GLU A 95 -9.46 -14.24 6.04
C GLU A 95 -8.08 -13.64 5.79
N SER A 96 -7.83 -12.44 6.31
CA SER A 96 -6.54 -11.76 6.25
C SER A 96 -5.40 -12.60 6.86
N ARG A 97 -5.65 -13.25 7.99
CA ARG A 97 -4.66 -14.16 8.63
C ARG A 97 -4.28 -15.34 7.74
N GLN A 98 -5.20 -15.84 6.95
CA GLN A 98 -4.95 -16.95 6.02
C GLN A 98 -4.07 -16.51 4.83
N ILE A 99 -4.15 -15.26 4.41
CA ILE A 99 -3.30 -14.71 3.34
C ILE A 99 -1.87 -14.52 3.86
N GLY A 100 -1.69 -14.06 5.09
CA GLY A 100 -0.39 -13.94 5.76
C GLY A 100 -0.19 -12.62 6.48
N GLU A 101 0.77 -12.61 7.41
CA GLU A 101 1.06 -11.51 8.33
C GLU A 101 2.21 -10.59 7.85
N ALA A 102 2.75 -10.83 6.66
CA ALA A 102 3.79 -10.00 6.06
C ALA A 102 3.28 -9.30 4.79
N CYS A 103 3.78 -8.09 4.52
CA CYS A 103 3.55 -7.44 3.24
C CYS A 103 4.14 -8.26 2.10
N ARG A 104 3.41 -8.38 1.01
CA ARG A 104 3.84 -9.08 -0.21
C ARG A 104 3.36 -8.34 -1.45
N LEU A 105 4.28 -8.09 -2.37
CA LEU A 105 3.92 -7.65 -3.71
C LEU A 105 3.44 -8.87 -4.50
N LEU A 106 2.25 -8.77 -5.09
CA LEU A 106 1.58 -9.86 -5.78
C LEU A 106 1.36 -9.51 -7.26
N GLU A 107 1.42 -10.50 -8.11
CA GLU A 107 0.95 -10.39 -9.47
C GLU A 107 -0.58 -10.44 -9.49
N VAL A 108 -1.21 -9.50 -10.22
CA VAL A 108 -2.66 -9.49 -10.40
C VAL A 108 -2.99 -10.18 -11.71
N SER A 109 -3.55 -11.39 -11.62
CA SER A 109 -4.03 -12.13 -12.80
C SER A 109 -5.15 -11.37 -13.52
N PRO A 110 -5.36 -11.59 -14.83
CA PRO A 110 -6.51 -11.03 -15.53
C PRO A 110 -7.83 -11.39 -14.84
N LEU A 111 -7.96 -12.61 -14.30
CA LEU A 111 -9.15 -13.03 -13.57
C LEU A 111 -9.32 -12.23 -12.28
N LEU A 112 -8.28 -12.08 -11.45
CA LEU A 112 -8.35 -11.31 -10.21
C LEU A 112 -8.73 -9.85 -10.50
N ARG A 113 -8.18 -9.25 -11.55
CA ARG A 113 -8.53 -7.91 -12.00
C ARG A 113 -10.02 -7.78 -12.28
N GLU A 114 -10.58 -8.68 -13.12
CA GLU A 114 -12.00 -8.63 -13.47
C GLU A 114 -12.92 -8.92 -12.26
N LEU A 115 -12.52 -9.79 -11.35
CA LEU A 115 -13.24 -10.02 -10.10
C LEU A 115 -13.28 -8.79 -9.19
N ILE A 116 -12.15 -8.05 -9.08
CA ILE A 116 -12.09 -6.77 -8.35
C ILE A 116 -13.06 -5.77 -8.97
N LEU A 117 -13.02 -5.60 -10.29
CA LEU A 117 -13.90 -4.68 -11.02
C LEU A 117 -15.39 -5.08 -10.92
N ALA A 118 -15.67 -6.38 -10.91
CA ALA A 118 -17.02 -6.90 -10.72
C ALA A 118 -17.54 -6.64 -9.30
N LEU A 119 -16.69 -6.86 -8.27
CA LEU A 119 -17.08 -6.62 -6.87
C LEU A 119 -17.29 -5.13 -6.58
N LEU A 120 -16.57 -4.23 -7.26
CA LEU A 120 -16.77 -2.77 -7.16
C LEU A 120 -18.16 -2.31 -7.66
N LYS A 121 -18.84 -3.12 -8.46
CA LYS A 121 -20.21 -2.84 -8.96
C LYS A 121 -21.29 -3.37 -8.01
N GLU A 122 -20.94 -4.22 -7.06
CA GLU A 122 -21.85 -4.69 -6.03
C GLU A 122 -22.03 -3.64 -4.91
N SER A 123 -23.14 -3.73 -4.17
CA SER A 123 -23.25 -3.01 -2.90
C SER A 123 -22.18 -3.50 -1.93
N ALA A 124 -21.63 -2.61 -1.11
CA ALA A 124 -20.60 -2.99 -0.14
C ALA A 124 -21.13 -3.98 0.94
N ASP A 125 -22.42 -3.95 1.19
CA ASP A 125 -23.16 -4.83 2.10
C ASP A 125 -23.87 -5.99 1.37
N TYR A 126 -23.30 -6.43 0.25
CA TYR A 126 -23.87 -7.50 -0.60
C TYR A 126 -24.29 -8.75 0.20
N ASP A 127 -25.30 -9.46 -0.29
CA ASP A 127 -25.69 -10.75 0.27
C ASP A 127 -24.58 -11.79 0.02
N ILE A 128 -24.11 -12.41 1.11
CA ILE A 128 -23.04 -13.42 1.08
C ILE A 128 -23.43 -14.71 0.34
N LYS A 129 -24.72 -14.97 0.15
CA LYS A 129 -25.23 -16.14 -0.60
C LYS A 129 -25.51 -15.81 -2.06
N ALA A 130 -25.41 -14.55 -2.45
CA ALA A 130 -25.63 -14.07 -3.81
C ALA A 130 -24.29 -13.84 -4.55
N ARG A 131 -24.37 -13.22 -5.72
CA ARG A 131 -23.23 -12.96 -6.62
C ARG A 131 -22.03 -12.29 -5.91
N GLY A 132 -22.27 -11.31 -5.05
CA GLY A 132 -21.19 -10.62 -4.31
C GLY A 132 -20.39 -11.56 -3.42
N GLY A 133 -21.07 -12.50 -2.73
CA GLY A 133 -20.42 -13.52 -1.92
C GLY A 133 -19.57 -14.50 -2.74
N HIS A 134 -20.06 -14.92 -3.92
CA HIS A 134 -19.31 -15.78 -4.83
C HIS A 134 -18.07 -15.06 -5.38
N LEU A 135 -18.18 -13.80 -5.77
CA LEU A 135 -17.03 -12.96 -6.18
C LEU A 135 -15.99 -12.86 -5.07
N ALA A 136 -16.41 -12.63 -3.83
CA ALA A 136 -15.51 -12.54 -2.68
C ALA A 136 -14.71 -13.83 -2.46
N GLN A 137 -15.35 -14.99 -2.58
CA GLN A 137 -14.69 -16.29 -2.44
C GLN A 137 -13.65 -16.53 -3.55
N LEU A 138 -14.00 -16.21 -4.80
CA LEU A 138 -13.07 -16.33 -5.92
C LEU A 138 -11.87 -15.37 -5.76
N ILE A 139 -12.11 -14.13 -5.33
CA ILE A 139 -11.05 -13.17 -5.03
C ILE A 139 -10.08 -13.71 -3.97
N LEU A 140 -10.59 -14.28 -2.88
CA LEU A 140 -9.75 -14.86 -1.84
C LEU A 140 -8.92 -16.03 -2.39
N SER A 141 -9.52 -16.89 -3.21
CA SER A 141 -8.81 -17.99 -3.87
C SER A 141 -7.68 -17.49 -4.79
N GLU A 142 -7.95 -16.48 -5.62
CA GLU A 142 -6.95 -15.87 -6.49
C GLU A 142 -5.80 -15.24 -5.70
N ILE A 143 -6.09 -14.51 -4.60
CA ILE A 143 -5.05 -13.91 -3.75
C ILE A 143 -4.17 -14.98 -3.09
N HIS A 144 -4.75 -16.10 -2.65
CA HIS A 144 -3.98 -17.21 -2.08
C HIS A 144 -3.07 -17.87 -3.11
N GLY A 145 -3.52 -18.02 -4.34
CA GLY A 145 -2.75 -18.60 -5.45
C GLY A 145 -1.78 -17.62 -6.12
N ALA A 146 -1.87 -16.32 -5.81
CA ALA A 146 -1.06 -15.31 -6.48
C ALA A 146 0.44 -15.47 -6.19
N ALA A 147 1.25 -15.42 -7.23
CA ALA A 147 2.71 -15.43 -7.11
C ALA A 147 3.19 -14.19 -6.37
N ALA A 148 4.00 -14.38 -5.32
CA ALA A 148 4.68 -13.30 -4.65
C ALA A 148 5.90 -12.86 -5.47
N ILE A 149 6.04 -11.56 -5.69
CA ILE A 149 7.20 -10.98 -6.36
C ILE A 149 8.19 -10.58 -5.26
N PRO A 150 9.41 -11.13 -5.23
CA PRO A 150 10.40 -10.88 -4.17
C PRO A 150 11.07 -9.52 -4.36
N VAL A 151 10.30 -8.43 -4.41
CA VAL A 151 10.81 -7.06 -4.54
C VAL A 151 10.30 -6.24 -3.37
N ALA A 152 11.12 -6.15 -2.34
CA ALA A 152 10.96 -5.21 -1.24
C ALA A 152 12.28 -4.47 -1.04
N ILE A 153 12.21 -3.17 -0.84
CA ILE A 153 13.38 -2.38 -0.41
C ILE A 153 13.32 -2.36 1.12
N PRO A 154 14.26 -3.05 1.82
CA PRO A 154 14.32 -2.98 3.27
C PRO A 154 14.49 -1.52 3.70
N TRP A 155 13.63 -1.06 4.61
CA TRP A 155 13.74 0.30 5.12
C TRP A 155 14.61 0.29 6.40
N PRO A 156 15.64 1.14 6.48
CA PRO A 156 16.52 1.12 7.64
C PRO A 156 15.79 1.63 8.90
N SER A 157 16.13 1.06 10.05
CA SER A 157 15.67 1.54 11.36
C SER A 157 16.54 2.68 11.92
N ASP A 158 17.81 2.80 11.48
CA ASP A 158 18.70 3.91 11.87
C ASP A 158 18.20 5.22 11.25
N ARG A 159 17.86 6.20 12.11
CA ARG A 159 17.35 7.51 11.69
C ARG A 159 18.25 8.24 10.68
N ARG A 160 19.55 8.00 10.74
CA ARG A 160 20.53 8.62 9.83
C ARG A 160 20.42 8.02 8.43
N LEU A 161 20.23 6.71 8.35
CA LEU A 161 20.02 6.02 7.08
C LEU A 161 18.63 6.32 6.51
N VAL A 162 17.61 6.42 7.37
CA VAL A 162 16.26 6.87 6.97
C VAL A 162 16.32 8.19 6.22
N ALA A 163 17.02 9.21 6.77
CA ALA A 163 17.12 10.53 6.13
C ALA A 163 17.81 10.46 4.75
N ILE A 164 18.80 9.60 4.58
CA ILE A 164 19.45 9.37 3.27
C ILE A 164 18.49 8.69 2.30
N CYS A 165 17.82 7.62 2.73
CA CYS A 165 16.84 6.91 1.91
C CYS A 165 15.69 7.83 1.48
N GLU A 166 15.18 8.67 2.38
CA GLU A 166 14.16 9.68 2.06
C GLU A 166 14.63 10.69 1.01
N ALA A 167 15.86 11.15 1.12
CA ALA A 167 16.42 12.08 0.16
C ALA A 167 16.62 11.44 -1.23
N ILE A 168 17.07 10.18 -1.28
CA ILE A 168 17.22 9.42 -2.53
C ILE A 168 15.85 9.17 -3.18
N VAL A 169 14.87 8.73 -2.41
CA VAL A 169 13.51 8.46 -2.90
C VAL A 169 12.80 9.75 -3.32
N GLY A 170 13.07 10.87 -2.61
CA GLY A 170 12.50 12.18 -2.93
C GLY A 170 13.08 12.81 -4.20
N ASN A 171 14.31 12.46 -4.57
CA ASN A 171 14.99 12.92 -5.78
C ASN A 171 15.91 11.81 -6.35
N PRO A 172 15.36 10.79 -7.02
CA PRO A 172 16.12 9.66 -7.53
C PRO A 172 17.13 10.03 -8.64
N GLY A 173 16.97 11.20 -9.27
CA GLY A 173 17.92 11.76 -10.24
C GLY A 173 19.10 12.48 -9.60
N SER A 174 19.20 12.56 -8.28
CA SER A 174 20.32 13.17 -7.58
C SER A 174 21.59 12.34 -7.76
N LEU A 175 22.63 12.95 -8.35
CA LEU A 175 23.93 12.34 -8.61
C LEU A 175 24.88 12.40 -7.40
N ASN A 176 24.37 12.51 -6.17
CA ASN A 176 25.22 12.51 -4.98
C ASN A 176 25.96 11.16 -4.81
N SER A 177 27.28 11.21 -4.66
CA SER A 177 28.08 10.04 -4.32
C SER A 177 27.85 9.59 -2.86
N LEU A 178 28.26 8.36 -2.53
CA LEU A 178 28.21 7.86 -1.15
C LEU A 178 29.03 8.74 -0.20
N GLU A 179 30.15 9.28 -0.68
CA GLU A 179 31.00 10.22 0.09
C GLU A 179 30.25 11.53 0.39
N GLN A 180 29.58 12.12 -0.60
CA GLN A 180 28.75 13.31 -0.41
C GLN A 180 27.59 13.09 0.56
N TRP A 181 27.03 11.87 0.58
CA TRP A 181 26.03 11.48 1.58
C TRP A 181 26.63 11.29 2.98
N ALA A 182 27.87 10.80 3.07
CA ALA A 182 28.61 10.65 4.34
C ALA A 182 29.00 12.00 4.93
N ASP A 183 29.46 12.97 4.12
CA ASP A 183 29.88 14.30 4.56
C ASP A 183 28.73 15.17 5.11
N ARG A 184 27.52 15.01 4.56
CA ARG A 184 26.32 15.64 5.11
C ARG A 184 26.04 15.25 6.57
N LYS A 185 26.58 14.12 7.04
CA LYS A 185 26.51 13.68 8.43
C LYS A 185 27.52 14.37 9.33
N SER A 186 28.76 14.59 8.86
CA SER A 186 29.83 15.21 9.68
C SER A 186 29.53 16.67 9.97
N THR A 187 28.96 17.40 9.04
CA THR A 187 28.66 18.83 9.17
C THR A 187 27.52 19.11 10.18
N ARG A 188 26.57 18.17 10.38
CA ARG A 188 25.53 18.33 11.40
C ARG A 188 25.95 17.93 12.82
N LEU A 189 27.01 17.15 12.97
CA LEU A 189 27.56 16.79 14.27
C LEU A 189 28.45 17.91 14.86
N ASN A 190 29.05 18.75 13.99
CA ASN A 190 29.90 19.87 14.44
C ASN A 190 29.12 21.16 14.76
N SER A 191 27.84 21.27 14.41
CA SER A 191 27.02 22.44 14.71
C SER A 191 26.29 22.41 16.04
N SER A 192 26.43 21.32 16.84
CA SER A 192 25.83 21.19 18.17
C SER A 192 26.83 21.29 19.33
N HIS A 193 28.05 21.80 19.06
CA HIS A 193 29.04 22.07 20.09
C HIS A 193 29.67 23.46 19.87
N VAL A 194 28.88 24.51 19.97
CA VAL A 194 29.30 25.87 20.33
C VAL A 194 28.09 26.54 20.99
N ASP A 195 28.05 26.50 22.28
CA ASP A 195 27.85 27.56 23.29
C ASP A 195 27.59 26.90 24.64
#